data_07660521434a8d0b2fc558c099929a87
#
_entry.id   07660521434a8d0b2fc558c099929a87
#
_cell.length_a   1.000
_cell.length_b   1.000
_cell.length_c   1.000
_cell.angle_alpha   90.00
_cell.angle_beta   90.00
_cell.angle_gamma   90.00
#
_symmetry.space_group_name_H-M   'P 1'
#
loop_
_entity.id
_entity.type
_entity.pdbx_description
1 polymer ?
#
loop_
_entity_poly.entity_id
_entity_poly.type
_entity_poly.pdbx_seq_one_letter_code
_entity_poly.pdbx_strand_id
1 'polypeptide(L)'
;MTCLLLLASLPLWGQKQYTDAQDLTFCGKIFNTTRPYERIDPLEEMTDGEKGQAKLPCGLMVAFNTDSRAIGVRVVWAATAPNGGLYGPIAARGFDLYMKKDGKWRWAGNGYPKQTAPGEPYEITLIPSTIDGEKECLLYLSLIAKIESLEIVTDKGSRIEPGPAPFKGRIAVFGSSFTQGSGAGRCAMTWEAQLSRATGYNFMNFGFSGNSKLQSYFAEALATADVDAYVFDAFSNPSPEQVEERLEPFIRTIRKAKPGIPMIFIQTIDREKSSFNPAHLAKIQSRKQMADKMMREMTKKYKDVYWVTTTSATSEEHEATSDGSHPDSYGYLLWMKSIKKPVMKILSRYEIR
;
A
#
# COMPACT_ATOMS: atom_id res chain seq x y z
N MET A 1 -7.53 -13.28 56.27
CA MET A 1 -7.76 -12.91 54.86
C MET A 1 -6.49 -12.28 54.30
N THR A 2 -5.67 -13.09 53.66
CA THR A 2 -4.38 -12.65 53.13
C THR A 2 -4.59 -12.27 51.66
N CYS A 3 -4.54 -10.97 51.40
CA CYS A 3 -4.69 -10.44 50.02
C CYS A 3 -3.39 -10.72 49.25
N LEU A 4 -3.41 -11.70 48.33
CA LEU A 4 -2.33 -11.91 47.36
C LEU A 4 -2.39 -10.78 46.34
N LEU A 5 -1.50 -9.82 46.44
CA LEU A 5 -1.21 -8.87 45.36
C LEU A 5 -0.52 -9.65 44.22
N LEU A 6 -1.28 -9.99 43.18
CA LEU A 6 -0.75 -10.37 41.88
C LEU A 6 -0.07 -9.13 41.27
N LEU A 7 1.24 -8.98 41.52
CA LEU A 7 2.09 -8.13 40.68
C LEU A 7 2.11 -8.70 39.27
N ALA A 8 1.30 -8.13 38.41
CA ALA A 8 1.45 -8.33 36.99
C ALA A 8 2.85 -7.82 36.59
N SER A 9 3.81 -8.72 36.45
CA SER A 9 5.10 -8.42 35.85
C SER A 9 4.85 -8.01 34.41
N LEU A 10 4.85 -6.69 34.18
CA LEU A 10 5.04 -6.16 32.82
C LEU A 10 6.34 -6.81 32.32
N PRO A 11 6.36 -7.42 31.13
CA PRO A 11 7.59 -7.93 30.55
C PRO A 11 8.50 -6.72 30.36
N LEU A 12 9.51 -6.58 31.25
CA LEU A 12 10.60 -5.66 31.02
C LEU A 12 11.32 -6.20 29.77
N TRP A 13 11.22 -5.47 28.67
CA TRP A 13 12.19 -5.59 27.60
C TRP A 13 13.57 -5.47 28.24
N GLY A 14 14.42 -6.48 28.02
CA GLY A 14 15.81 -6.45 28.43
C GLY A 14 16.55 -5.27 27.79
N GLN A 15 17.86 -5.28 27.81
CA GLN A 15 18.64 -4.29 27.07
C GLN A 15 18.30 -4.39 25.57
N LYS A 16 18.13 -3.24 24.89
CA LYS A 16 17.73 -3.14 23.48
C LYS A 16 18.94 -2.90 22.57
N GLN A 17 18.79 -3.31 21.32
CA GLN A 17 19.65 -2.86 20.22
C GLN A 17 18.79 -2.27 19.09
N TYR A 18 19.40 -1.44 18.27
CA TYR A 18 18.76 -0.65 17.22
C TYR A 18 19.49 -0.90 15.91
N THR A 19 18.75 -1.22 14.87
CA THR A 19 19.27 -1.46 13.51
C THR A 19 18.56 -0.54 12.55
N ASP A 20 19.29 0.29 11.80
CA ASP A 20 18.67 1.15 10.79
C ASP A 20 17.92 0.29 9.77
N ALA A 21 16.69 0.66 9.48
CA ALA A 21 15.88 -0.06 8.51
C ALA A 21 16.46 -0.04 7.08
N GLN A 22 17.34 0.92 6.79
CA GLN A 22 18.03 1.00 5.50
C GLN A 22 19.14 -0.05 5.35
N ASP A 23 19.68 -0.57 6.45
CA ASP A 23 20.67 -1.66 6.45
C ASP A 23 20.02 -3.03 6.20
N LEU A 24 18.67 -3.07 6.14
CA LEU A 24 17.87 -4.28 5.91
C LEU A 24 17.31 -4.29 4.49
N THR A 25 16.53 -5.34 4.15
CA THR A 25 15.93 -5.43 2.80
C THR A 25 14.72 -4.50 2.68
N PHE A 26 14.90 -3.38 2.01
CA PHE A 26 13.85 -2.40 1.76
C PHE A 26 13.07 -2.75 0.49
N CYS A 27 11.74 -2.81 0.56
CA CYS A 27 10.85 -3.30 -0.51
C CYS A 27 9.66 -2.36 -0.76
N GLY A 28 8.94 -2.62 -1.88
CA GLY A 28 7.72 -1.88 -2.22
C GLY A 28 7.95 -0.56 -2.94
N LYS A 29 9.21 -0.21 -3.23
CA LYS A 29 9.60 1.06 -3.84
C LYS A 29 9.71 0.94 -5.36
N ILE A 30 9.01 1.82 -6.09
CA ILE A 30 9.04 1.85 -7.57
C ILE A 30 10.25 2.67 -8.04
N PHE A 31 10.50 3.82 -7.44
CA PHE A 31 11.55 4.76 -7.84
C PHE A 31 12.66 4.84 -6.80
N ASN A 32 13.89 5.06 -7.24
CA ASN A 32 14.95 5.53 -6.37
C ASN A 32 14.66 6.98 -5.99
N THR A 33 14.81 7.32 -4.72
CA THR A 33 14.51 8.67 -4.21
C THR A 33 15.64 9.17 -3.32
N THR A 34 15.75 10.48 -3.21
CA THR A 34 16.73 11.16 -2.36
C THR A 34 16.51 10.80 -0.88
N ARG A 35 15.28 10.61 -0.46
CA ARG A 35 14.90 10.20 0.90
C ARG A 35 14.36 8.78 0.92
N PRO A 36 14.84 7.90 1.80
CA PRO A 36 14.53 6.46 1.74
C PRO A 36 13.04 6.14 1.90
N TYR A 37 12.32 6.90 2.71
CA TYR A 37 10.92 6.64 3.04
C TYR A 37 9.92 7.40 2.15
N GLU A 38 10.38 8.07 1.09
CA GLU A 38 9.53 8.70 0.07
C GLU A 38 9.34 7.75 -1.12
N ARG A 39 8.16 7.78 -1.77
CA ARG A 39 7.83 6.88 -2.89
C ARG A 39 8.35 7.39 -4.23
N ILE A 40 8.42 8.70 -4.38
CA ILE A 40 9.01 9.42 -5.52
C ILE A 40 9.49 10.78 -5.04
N ASP A 41 10.59 11.28 -5.57
CA ASP A 41 10.97 12.67 -5.38
C ASP A 41 9.91 13.57 -6.04
N PRO A 42 9.41 14.62 -5.36
CA PRO A 42 8.35 15.46 -5.90
C PRO A 42 8.71 16.07 -7.26
N LEU A 43 7.84 15.91 -8.25
CA LEU A 43 8.00 16.52 -9.57
C LEU A 43 7.56 18.00 -9.53
N GLU A 44 8.11 18.81 -10.43
CA GLU A 44 7.83 20.25 -10.47
C GLU A 44 6.32 20.52 -10.73
N GLU A 45 5.74 19.77 -11.65
CA GLU A 45 4.35 19.88 -12.10
C GLU A 45 3.31 19.43 -11.05
N MET A 46 3.74 18.71 -10.02
CA MET A 46 2.85 18.27 -8.95
C MET A 46 2.32 19.46 -8.14
N THR A 47 1.04 19.40 -7.81
CA THR A 47 0.44 20.29 -6.80
C THR A 47 1.06 20.06 -5.43
N ASP A 48 0.91 20.99 -4.50
CA ASP A 48 1.41 20.85 -3.11
C ASP A 48 0.83 19.59 -2.42
N GLY A 49 -0.45 19.27 -2.71
CA GLY A 49 -1.09 18.07 -2.22
C GLY A 49 -0.41 16.79 -2.73
N GLU A 50 -0.10 16.72 -4.01
CA GLU A 50 0.61 15.61 -4.64
C GLU A 50 2.05 15.51 -4.16
N LYS A 51 2.77 16.63 -4.05
CA LYS A 51 4.11 16.69 -3.45
C LYS A 51 4.11 16.19 -2.01
N GLY A 52 3.05 16.52 -1.26
CA GLY A 52 2.84 15.97 0.08
C GLY A 52 2.64 14.46 0.09
N GLN A 53 1.86 13.93 -0.86
CA GLN A 53 1.58 12.50 -0.98
C GLN A 53 2.76 11.70 -1.54
N ALA A 54 3.58 12.26 -2.41
CA ALA A 54 4.81 11.66 -2.91
C ALA A 54 5.75 11.20 -1.78
N LYS A 55 5.77 11.96 -0.68
CA LYS A 55 6.60 11.74 0.50
C LYS A 55 6.03 10.74 1.51
N LEU A 56 4.89 10.11 1.23
CA LEU A 56 4.27 9.14 2.13
C LEU A 56 4.86 7.73 1.92
N PRO A 57 5.08 6.95 2.99
CA PRO A 57 5.67 5.62 2.88
C PRO A 57 4.67 4.49 2.59
N CYS A 58 3.42 4.80 2.20
CA CYS A 58 2.41 3.77 1.97
C CYS A 58 2.88 2.73 0.95
N GLY A 59 2.75 1.47 1.31
CA GLY A 59 3.22 0.33 0.51
C GLY A 59 4.70 0.00 0.64
N LEU A 60 5.50 0.82 1.33
CA LEU A 60 6.89 0.50 1.63
C LEU A 60 6.98 -0.53 2.76
N MET A 61 7.98 -1.40 2.69
CA MET A 61 8.17 -2.51 3.61
C MET A 61 9.66 -2.72 3.91
N VAL A 62 9.94 -3.35 5.06
CA VAL A 62 11.28 -3.81 5.44
C VAL A 62 11.22 -5.30 5.75
N ALA A 63 12.05 -6.11 5.07
CA ALA A 63 12.17 -7.53 5.33
C ALA A 63 13.50 -7.83 6.05
N PHE A 64 13.44 -8.62 7.11
CA PHE A 64 14.59 -8.98 7.93
C PHE A 64 14.42 -10.35 8.60
N ASN A 65 15.54 -10.95 8.95
CA ASN A 65 15.59 -12.15 9.79
C ASN A 65 16.06 -11.78 11.20
N THR A 66 15.48 -12.41 12.22
CA THR A 66 15.93 -12.22 13.60
C THR A 66 15.55 -13.42 14.48
N ASP A 67 16.36 -13.69 15.51
CA ASP A 67 16.03 -14.62 16.59
C ASP A 67 15.47 -13.92 17.83
N SER A 68 15.40 -12.58 17.83
CA SER A 68 14.86 -11.79 18.95
C SER A 68 13.45 -12.23 19.34
N ARG A 69 13.19 -12.28 20.65
CA ARG A 69 11.85 -12.57 21.16
C ARG A 69 10.94 -11.36 21.20
N ALA A 70 11.49 -10.18 21.41
CA ALA A 70 10.74 -8.92 21.37
C ALA A 70 11.14 -8.13 20.11
N ILE A 71 10.17 -7.56 19.41
CA ILE A 71 10.40 -6.75 18.22
C ILE A 71 9.58 -5.47 18.31
N GLY A 72 10.22 -4.35 18.02
CA GLY A 72 9.62 -3.04 17.94
C GLY A 72 10.25 -2.18 16.87
N VAL A 73 9.88 -0.92 16.86
CA VAL A 73 10.46 0.11 16.01
C VAL A 73 10.75 1.37 16.81
N ARG A 74 11.78 2.11 16.40
CA ARG A 74 12.02 3.49 16.81
C ARG A 74 11.92 4.36 15.57
N VAL A 75 11.01 5.35 15.59
CA VAL A 75 10.71 6.21 14.45
C VAL A 75 10.89 7.68 14.81
N VAL A 76 11.45 8.46 13.87
CA VAL A 76 11.41 9.93 13.87
C VAL A 76 10.49 10.37 12.73
N TRP A 77 9.55 11.26 13.05
CA TRP A 77 8.64 11.81 12.03
C TRP A 77 9.27 13.02 11.33
N ALA A 78 9.20 13.08 10.00
CA ALA A 78 9.63 14.22 9.20
C ALA A 78 8.66 15.42 9.26
N ALA A 79 7.44 15.18 9.72
CA ALA A 79 6.39 16.17 9.94
C ALA A 79 5.43 15.65 11.02
N THR A 80 4.59 16.53 11.60
CA THR A 80 3.55 16.10 12.52
C THR A 80 2.73 14.97 11.93
N ALA A 81 2.72 13.82 12.58
CA ALA A 81 2.02 12.63 12.10
C ALA A 81 0.50 12.85 12.15
N PRO A 82 -0.22 12.49 11.07
CA PRO A 82 -1.66 12.72 10.99
C PRO A 82 -2.44 11.93 12.04
N ASN A 83 -3.61 12.47 12.41
CA ASN A 83 -4.49 11.91 13.41
C ASN A 83 -5.95 12.04 12.96
N GLY A 84 -6.64 10.92 12.77
CA GLY A 84 -8.06 10.90 12.44
C GLY A 84 -8.41 10.86 10.94
N GLY A 85 -9.65 11.20 10.62
CA GLY A 85 -10.22 11.06 9.28
C GLY A 85 -10.49 9.58 8.93
N LEU A 86 -10.28 9.24 7.67
CA LEU A 86 -10.43 7.86 7.15
C LEU A 86 -9.31 6.91 7.60
N TYR A 87 -8.32 7.41 8.31
CA TYR A 87 -7.19 6.62 8.80
C TYR A 87 -7.20 6.63 10.32
N GLY A 88 -7.54 5.50 10.93
CA GLY A 88 -7.30 5.31 12.35
C GLY A 88 -5.79 5.40 12.67
N PRO A 89 -5.40 5.64 13.93
CA PRO A 89 -4.00 5.84 14.31
C PRO A 89 -3.06 4.70 13.84
N ILE A 90 -3.52 3.46 13.87
CA ILE A 90 -2.74 2.28 13.45
C ILE A 90 -2.47 2.32 11.94
N ALA A 91 -3.42 2.74 11.11
CA ALA A 91 -3.23 2.87 9.68
C ALA A 91 -2.43 4.14 9.33
N ALA A 92 -2.75 5.26 9.99
CA ALA A 92 -2.15 6.56 9.71
C ALA A 92 -0.65 6.60 9.99
N ARG A 93 -0.23 6.16 11.18
CA ARG A 93 1.13 6.27 11.71
C ARG A 93 1.64 5.00 12.41
N GLY A 94 0.97 3.87 12.16
CA GLY A 94 1.37 2.59 12.73
C GLY A 94 2.27 1.79 11.82
N PHE A 95 2.64 0.63 12.33
CA PHE A 95 3.47 -0.37 11.67
C PHE A 95 2.83 -1.73 11.86
N ASP A 96 2.82 -2.56 10.81
CA ASP A 96 2.30 -3.93 10.85
C ASP A 96 3.44 -4.93 10.67
N LEU A 97 3.65 -5.80 11.65
CA LEU A 97 4.62 -6.88 11.60
C LEU A 97 3.96 -8.18 11.15
N TYR A 98 4.52 -8.80 10.15
CA TYR A 98 4.21 -10.15 9.70
C TYR A 98 5.43 -11.05 9.91
N MET A 99 5.17 -12.31 10.23
CA MET A 99 6.18 -13.36 10.29
C MET A 99 5.80 -14.49 9.34
N LYS A 100 6.81 -15.14 8.75
CA LYS A 100 6.57 -16.27 7.87
C LYS A 100 6.40 -17.54 8.69
N LYS A 101 5.29 -18.23 8.48
CA LYS A 101 4.97 -19.51 9.07
C LYS A 101 4.37 -20.44 8.01
N ASP A 102 4.90 -21.63 7.89
CA ASP A 102 4.47 -22.63 6.88
C ASP A 102 4.46 -22.04 5.45
N GLY A 103 5.51 -21.28 5.10
CA GLY A 103 5.67 -20.62 3.80
C GLY A 103 4.73 -19.44 3.54
N LYS A 104 3.93 -19.00 4.52
CA LYS A 104 2.93 -17.92 4.37
C LYS A 104 3.17 -16.81 5.38
N TRP A 105 3.04 -15.56 4.92
CA TRP A 105 3.04 -14.39 5.78
C TRP A 105 1.81 -14.38 6.69
N ARG A 106 2.03 -14.36 8.00
CA ARG A 106 1.00 -14.29 9.04
C ARG A 106 1.20 -13.01 9.84
N TRP A 107 0.10 -12.34 10.14
CA TRP A 107 0.16 -11.19 11.03
C TRP A 107 0.66 -11.62 12.41
N ALA A 108 1.65 -10.88 12.94
CA ALA A 108 2.29 -11.18 14.22
C ALA A 108 2.05 -10.09 15.27
N GLY A 109 1.95 -8.83 14.84
CA GLY A 109 1.73 -7.72 15.76
C GLY A 109 1.66 -6.39 15.03
N ASN A 110 1.26 -5.36 15.76
CA ASN A 110 1.29 -3.99 15.28
C ASN A 110 1.43 -3.00 16.45
N GLY A 111 1.71 -1.77 16.11
CA GLY A 111 1.73 -0.67 17.08
C GLY A 111 1.80 0.68 16.39
N TYR A 112 1.55 1.73 17.14
CA TYR A 112 1.70 3.10 16.69
C TYR A 112 2.14 4.01 17.84
N PRO A 113 2.98 5.04 17.61
CA PRO A 113 3.31 5.99 18.63
C PRO A 113 2.12 6.90 18.93
N LYS A 114 1.91 7.19 20.22
CA LYS A 114 0.91 8.17 20.63
C LYS A 114 1.34 9.60 20.30
N GLN A 115 2.63 9.85 20.34
CA GLN A 115 3.26 11.13 20.02
C GLN A 115 3.30 11.34 18.52
N THR A 116 3.13 12.59 18.08
CA THR A 116 3.00 12.97 16.67
C THR A 116 3.97 14.08 16.24
N ALA A 117 4.70 14.70 17.19
CA ALA A 117 5.64 15.76 16.88
C ALA A 117 6.83 15.26 16.05
N PRO A 118 7.35 16.07 15.13
CA PRO A 118 8.53 15.72 14.34
C PRO A 118 9.82 15.90 15.15
N GLY A 119 10.92 15.28 14.66
CA GLY A 119 12.28 15.49 15.14
C GLY A 119 12.68 14.67 16.38
N GLU A 120 11.72 14.11 17.13
CA GLU A 120 12.01 13.29 18.30
C GLU A 120 11.79 11.81 18.01
N PRO A 121 12.63 10.89 18.55
CA PRO A 121 12.44 9.47 18.40
C PRO A 121 11.34 8.93 19.30
N TYR A 122 10.45 8.12 18.73
CA TYR A 122 9.39 7.42 19.46
C TYR A 122 9.54 5.91 19.30
N GLU A 123 9.56 5.19 20.41
CA GLU A 123 9.61 3.72 20.39
C GLU A 123 8.22 3.10 20.54
N ILE A 124 8.02 2.01 19.79
CA ILE A 124 6.78 1.23 19.82
C ILE A 124 7.14 -0.25 19.85
N THR A 125 6.59 -0.96 20.81
CA THR A 125 6.60 -2.43 20.81
C THR A 125 5.55 -2.93 19.83
N LEU A 126 5.95 -3.75 18.86
CA LEU A 126 5.04 -4.44 17.91
C LEU A 126 4.61 -5.79 18.47
N ILE A 127 5.57 -6.53 19.03
CA ILE A 127 5.34 -7.78 19.72
C ILE A 127 6.30 -7.88 20.92
N PRO A 128 5.79 -8.01 22.17
CA PRO A 128 6.63 -8.02 23.37
C PRO A 128 7.32 -9.36 23.62
N SER A 129 6.79 -10.44 23.05
CA SER A 129 7.38 -11.78 23.13
C SER A 129 6.81 -12.65 22.02
N THR A 130 7.70 -13.36 21.31
CA THR A 130 7.35 -14.30 20.25
C THR A 130 8.03 -15.64 20.47
N ILE A 131 7.84 -16.57 19.54
CA ILE A 131 8.48 -17.90 19.57
C ILE A 131 10.01 -17.78 19.56
N ASP A 132 10.67 -18.79 20.11
CA ASP A 132 12.13 -18.90 20.04
C ASP A 132 12.63 -19.24 18.63
N GLY A 133 13.91 -18.99 18.39
CA GLY A 133 14.59 -19.29 17.14
C GLY A 133 14.42 -18.20 16.09
N GLU A 134 14.94 -18.47 14.91
CA GLU A 134 14.97 -17.54 13.80
C GLU A 134 13.60 -17.34 13.16
N LYS A 135 13.31 -16.10 12.82
CA LYS A 135 12.06 -15.66 12.19
C LYS A 135 12.34 -14.81 10.97
N GLU A 136 11.68 -15.13 9.88
CA GLU A 136 11.60 -14.27 8.69
C GLU A 136 10.46 -13.26 8.91
N CYS A 137 10.79 -11.98 8.94
CA CYS A 137 9.92 -10.87 9.30
C CYS A 137 9.68 -9.92 8.12
N LEU A 138 8.47 -9.35 8.04
CA LEU A 138 8.09 -8.33 7.08
C LEU A 138 7.33 -7.22 7.81
N LEU A 139 7.90 -6.02 7.81
CA LEU A 139 7.33 -4.84 8.43
C LEU A 139 6.73 -3.93 7.36
N TYR A 140 5.42 -3.67 7.43
CA TYR A 140 4.75 -2.65 6.62
C TYR A 140 4.80 -1.30 7.34
N LEU A 141 5.12 -0.25 6.57
CA LEU A 141 5.23 1.12 7.08
C LEU A 141 3.87 1.84 7.09
N SER A 142 3.82 2.97 7.78
CA SER A 142 2.62 3.80 7.91
C SER A 142 2.06 4.26 6.56
N LEU A 143 0.72 4.47 6.47
CA LEU A 143 0.11 4.89 5.21
C LEU A 143 0.28 6.38 4.91
N ILE A 144 0.24 7.24 5.94
CA ILE A 144 0.20 8.70 5.72
C ILE A 144 1.09 9.52 6.65
N ALA A 145 1.87 8.90 7.54
CA ALA A 145 2.86 9.62 8.35
C ALA A 145 4.22 9.61 7.67
N LYS A 146 4.80 10.81 7.48
CA LYS A 146 6.11 10.98 6.84
C LYS A 146 7.21 10.58 7.81
N ILE A 147 8.05 9.65 7.40
CA ILE A 147 9.16 9.11 8.19
C ILE A 147 10.45 9.85 7.83
N GLU A 148 11.21 10.29 8.82
CA GLU A 148 12.56 10.81 8.68
C GLU A 148 13.59 9.70 8.89
N SER A 149 13.47 8.94 9.99
CA SER A 149 14.29 7.76 10.25
C SER A 149 13.47 6.65 10.90
N LEU A 150 13.90 5.41 10.69
CA LEU A 150 13.28 4.21 11.24
C LEU A 150 14.35 3.18 11.60
N GLU A 151 14.29 2.67 12.81
CA GLU A 151 15.12 1.57 13.27
C GLU A 151 14.25 0.42 13.76
N ILE A 152 14.69 -0.80 13.49
CA ILE A 152 14.13 -2.00 14.09
C ILE A 152 14.75 -2.17 15.48
N VAL A 153 13.90 -2.37 16.48
CA VAL A 153 14.30 -2.57 17.87
C VAL A 153 14.16 -4.03 18.22
N THR A 154 15.25 -4.63 18.73
CA THR A 154 15.32 -6.04 19.13
C THR A 154 15.98 -6.20 20.48
N ASP A 155 15.94 -7.39 21.07
CA ASP A 155 16.66 -7.70 22.29
C ASP A 155 18.18 -7.58 22.05
N LYS A 156 18.93 -7.01 22.99
CA LYS A 156 20.39 -6.89 22.87
C LYS A 156 21.06 -8.24 22.72
N GLY A 157 21.91 -8.37 21.72
CA GLY A 157 22.63 -9.59 21.40
C GLY A 157 21.85 -10.58 20.54
N SER A 158 20.60 -10.27 20.17
CA SER A 158 19.91 -11.03 19.13
C SER A 158 20.57 -10.79 17.78
N ARG A 159 20.50 -11.79 16.91
CA ARG A 159 20.85 -11.62 15.50
C ARG A 159 19.72 -10.83 14.80
N ILE A 160 20.09 -9.87 13.97
CA ILE A 160 19.22 -9.22 13.00
C ILE A 160 20.02 -8.98 11.72
N GLU A 161 19.46 -9.38 10.58
CA GLU A 161 20.11 -9.28 9.28
C GLU A 161 19.08 -9.07 8.16
N PRO A 162 19.48 -8.56 6.97
CA PRO A 162 18.60 -8.43 5.82
C PRO A 162 17.91 -9.76 5.50
N GLY A 163 16.58 -9.73 5.41
CA GLY A 163 15.79 -10.88 4.98
C GLY A 163 15.77 -11.01 3.45
N PRO A 164 15.29 -12.15 2.90
CA PRO A 164 15.09 -12.30 1.47
C PRO A 164 13.98 -11.36 0.99
N ALA A 165 13.97 -11.03 -0.32
CA ALA A 165 12.87 -10.30 -0.94
C ALA A 165 11.55 -11.05 -0.68
N PRO A 166 10.52 -10.41 -0.07
CA PRO A 166 9.31 -11.10 0.37
C PRO A 166 8.41 -11.54 -0.77
N PHE A 167 8.52 -10.89 -1.93
CA PHE A 167 7.68 -11.09 -3.11
C PHE A 167 8.51 -11.00 -4.38
N LYS A 168 8.06 -11.68 -5.45
CA LYS A 168 8.68 -11.66 -6.78
C LYS A 168 8.18 -10.49 -7.60
N GLY A 169 8.98 -10.09 -8.59
CA GLY A 169 8.60 -9.13 -9.62
C GLY A 169 8.41 -7.72 -9.08
N ARG A 170 8.17 -6.82 -9.99
CA ARG A 170 8.00 -5.39 -9.72
C ARG A 170 6.75 -4.89 -10.46
N ILE A 171 5.60 -4.89 -9.78
CA ILE A 171 4.32 -4.50 -10.39
C ILE A 171 3.92 -3.14 -9.82
N ALA A 172 4.01 -2.08 -10.63
CA ALA A 172 3.60 -0.76 -10.20
C ALA A 172 2.08 -0.64 -10.15
N VAL A 173 1.53 -0.21 -9.02
CA VAL A 173 0.10 -0.01 -8.83
C VAL A 173 -0.17 1.49 -8.68
N PHE A 174 -0.52 2.15 -9.78
CA PHE A 174 -0.93 3.56 -9.77
C PHE A 174 -2.42 3.68 -9.55
N GLY A 175 -2.82 4.57 -8.63
CA GLY A 175 -4.23 4.72 -8.34
C GLY A 175 -4.62 5.86 -7.39
N SER A 176 -5.84 5.76 -6.92
CA SER A 176 -6.55 6.76 -6.13
C SER A 176 -6.29 6.65 -4.61
N SER A 177 -7.19 7.24 -3.81
CA SER A 177 -7.26 7.03 -2.36
C SER A 177 -7.42 5.56 -1.98
N PHE A 178 -8.03 4.76 -2.85
CA PHE A 178 -8.21 3.34 -2.63
C PHE A 178 -6.89 2.58 -2.75
N THR A 179 -6.05 2.93 -3.71
CA THR A 179 -4.69 2.39 -3.79
C THR A 179 -3.82 2.93 -2.65
N GLN A 180 -3.94 4.22 -2.27
CA GLN A 180 -3.22 4.75 -1.12
C GLN A 180 -3.63 4.08 0.20
N GLY A 181 -4.83 3.48 0.28
CA GLY A 181 -5.30 2.71 1.42
C GLY A 181 -6.22 3.47 2.37
N SER A 182 -6.94 4.52 1.89
CA SER A 182 -7.94 5.22 2.70
C SER A 182 -9.03 4.28 3.18
N GLY A 183 -9.31 4.28 4.48
CA GLY A 183 -10.28 3.39 5.12
C GLY A 183 -9.70 2.08 5.65
N ALA A 184 -8.49 1.70 5.26
CA ALA A 184 -7.85 0.51 5.80
C ALA A 184 -7.65 0.62 7.31
N GLY A 185 -7.98 -0.42 8.06
CA GLY A 185 -7.82 -0.46 9.51
C GLY A 185 -6.36 -0.54 9.99
N ARG A 186 -5.44 -1.01 9.12
CA ARG A 186 -4.00 -1.16 9.36
C ARG A 186 -3.22 -1.00 8.05
N CYS A 187 -1.93 -0.70 8.14
CA CYS A 187 -1.05 -0.44 6.99
C CYS A 187 -1.06 -1.56 5.94
N ALA A 188 -1.02 -2.81 6.38
CA ALA A 188 -0.94 -3.98 5.51
C ALA A 188 -2.30 -4.48 5.00
N MET A 189 -3.40 -3.76 5.25
CA MET A 189 -4.75 -4.19 4.85
C MET A 189 -5.28 -3.51 3.58
N THR A 190 -4.44 -2.78 2.87
CA THR A 190 -4.72 -2.29 1.52
C THR A 190 -4.86 -3.46 0.54
N TRP A 191 -5.58 -3.28 -0.57
CA TRP A 191 -5.87 -4.38 -1.49
C TRP A 191 -4.61 -4.93 -2.18
N GLU A 192 -3.65 -4.06 -2.53
CA GLU A 192 -2.39 -4.48 -3.15
C GLU A 192 -1.48 -5.23 -2.17
N ALA A 193 -1.42 -4.81 -0.90
CA ALA A 193 -0.67 -5.52 0.13
C ALA A 193 -1.25 -6.91 0.39
N GLN A 194 -2.59 -7.03 0.42
CA GLN A 194 -3.27 -8.31 0.51
C GLN A 194 -3.05 -9.17 -0.74
N LEU A 195 -3.06 -8.56 -1.94
CA LEU A 195 -2.81 -9.24 -3.20
C LEU A 195 -1.37 -9.77 -3.27
N SER A 196 -0.38 -8.99 -2.80
CA SER A 196 1.02 -9.43 -2.72
C SER A 196 1.16 -10.68 -1.85
N ARG A 197 0.59 -10.67 -0.64
CA ARG A 197 0.63 -11.85 0.25
C ARG A 197 -0.15 -13.05 -0.29
N ALA A 198 -1.22 -12.81 -1.07
CA ALA A 198 -2.06 -13.88 -1.63
C ALA A 198 -1.50 -14.51 -2.91
N THR A 199 -0.55 -13.85 -3.58
CA THR A 199 -0.02 -14.27 -4.88
C THR A 199 1.49 -14.52 -4.88
N GLY A 200 2.22 -13.91 -3.96
CA GLY A 200 3.68 -13.92 -3.93
C GLY A 200 4.34 -12.93 -4.90
N TYR A 201 3.56 -12.04 -5.55
CA TYR A 201 4.08 -10.97 -6.41
C TYR A 201 4.10 -9.63 -5.68
N ASN A 202 5.06 -8.77 -6.03
CA ASN A 202 5.26 -7.45 -5.42
C ASN A 202 4.39 -6.39 -6.11
N PHE A 203 3.19 -6.14 -5.58
CA PHE A 203 2.32 -5.05 -6.01
C PHE A 203 2.68 -3.78 -5.24
N MET A 204 3.45 -2.90 -5.86
CA MET A 204 4.05 -1.70 -5.26
C MET A 204 3.09 -0.51 -5.34
N ASN A 205 2.72 0.04 -4.18
CA ASN A 205 1.73 1.11 -4.05
C ASN A 205 2.23 2.46 -4.59
N PHE A 206 1.49 3.03 -5.52
CA PHE A 206 1.67 4.38 -6.04
C PHE A 206 0.33 5.13 -6.09
N GLY A 207 -0.41 5.07 -4.98
CA GLY A 207 -1.71 5.73 -4.83
C GLY A 207 -1.57 7.21 -4.45
N PHE A 208 -2.41 8.05 -5.08
CA PHE A 208 -2.50 9.49 -4.83
C PHE A 208 -3.97 9.87 -4.56
N SER A 209 -4.33 9.99 -3.28
CA SER A 209 -5.69 10.24 -2.82
C SER A 209 -6.26 11.54 -3.39
N GLY A 210 -7.36 11.44 -4.15
CA GLY A 210 -8.01 12.58 -4.82
C GLY A 210 -7.25 13.13 -6.04
N ASN A 211 -6.00 12.71 -6.27
CA ASN A 211 -5.06 13.35 -7.17
C ASN A 211 -4.63 12.51 -8.40
N SER A 212 -4.88 11.21 -8.44
CA SER A 212 -4.62 10.40 -9.63
C SER A 212 -5.69 10.61 -10.70
N LYS A 213 -5.44 11.53 -11.65
CA LYS A 213 -6.41 11.93 -12.70
C LYS A 213 -5.82 11.81 -14.11
N LEU A 214 -4.94 10.81 -14.32
CA LEU A 214 -4.29 10.54 -15.61
C LEU A 214 -3.43 11.72 -16.13
N GLN A 215 -2.78 12.45 -15.23
CA GLN A 215 -1.91 13.57 -15.59
C GLN A 215 -0.66 13.08 -16.34
N SER A 216 -0.16 13.88 -17.30
CA SER A 216 0.97 13.52 -18.17
C SER A 216 2.25 13.24 -17.37
N TYR A 217 2.55 14.05 -16.34
CA TYR A 217 3.74 13.87 -15.51
C TYR A 217 3.76 12.54 -14.74
N PHE A 218 2.59 11.99 -14.34
CA PHE A 218 2.54 10.62 -13.79
C PHE A 218 2.82 9.56 -14.85
N ALA A 219 2.34 9.75 -16.08
CA ALA A 219 2.68 8.83 -17.17
C ALA A 219 4.18 8.87 -17.51
N GLU A 220 4.77 10.06 -17.51
CA GLU A 220 6.20 10.28 -17.75
C GLU A 220 7.04 9.64 -16.64
N ALA A 221 6.69 9.84 -15.37
CA ALA A 221 7.34 9.17 -14.24
C ALA A 221 7.24 7.65 -14.35
N LEU A 222 6.04 7.11 -14.58
CA LEU A 222 5.83 5.66 -14.74
C LEU A 222 6.58 5.09 -15.95
N ALA A 223 6.77 5.88 -17.01
CA ALA A 223 7.56 5.49 -18.17
C ALA A 223 9.05 5.28 -17.87
N THR A 224 9.58 5.88 -16.79
CA THR A 224 10.97 5.66 -16.32
C THR A 224 11.09 4.45 -15.38
N ALA A 225 9.98 3.98 -14.80
CA ALA A 225 10.00 2.95 -13.77
C ALA A 225 10.58 1.62 -14.30
N ASP A 226 11.42 0.99 -13.49
CA ASP A 226 11.88 -0.39 -13.73
C ASP A 226 10.85 -1.36 -13.13
N VAL A 227 9.95 -1.87 -13.99
CA VAL A 227 8.84 -2.74 -13.58
C VAL A 227 8.54 -3.80 -14.63
N ASP A 228 7.98 -4.91 -14.19
CA ASP A 228 7.54 -6.03 -15.03
C ASP A 228 6.09 -5.88 -15.52
N ALA A 229 5.29 -5.08 -14.80
CA ALA A 229 3.88 -4.85 -15.11
C ALA A 229 3.34 -3.57 -14.45
N TYR A 230 2.22 -3.09 -14.96
CA TYR A 230 1.43 -2.02 -14.36
C TYR A 230 0.01 -2.49 -14.05
N VAL A 231 -0.53 -2.06 -12.90
CA VAL A 231 -1.95 -2.16 -12.56
C VAL A 231 -2.46 -0.75 -12.26
N PHE A 232 -3.59 -0.36 -12.86
CA PHE A 232 -4.13 0.99 -12.78
C PHE A 232 -5.53 1.01 -12.16
N ASP A 233 -5.67 1.54 -10.94
CA ASP A 233 -6.93 2.06 -10.36
C ASP A 233 -7.11 3.52 -10.81
N ALA A 234 -7.33 3.73 -12.11
CA ALA A 234 -7.19 5.04 -12.74
C ALA A 234 -8.52 5.80 -12.93
N PHE A 235 -9.68 5.20 -12.60
CA PHE A 235 -11.00 5.75 -12.93
C PHE A 235 -11.80 6.26 -11.73
N SER A 236 -11.20 6.27 -10.54
CA SER A 236 -11.88 6.70 -9.31
C SER A 236 -11.90 8.21 -9.12
N ASN A 237 -10.86 8.93 -9.53
CA ASN A 237 -10.71 10.36 -9.33
C ASN A 237 -11.06 11.22 -10.55
N PRO A 238 -10.68 10.87 -11.80
CA PRO A 238 -10.94 11.73 -12.94
C PRO A 238 -12.45 11.85 -13.23
N SER A 239 -12.84 12.99 -13.81
CA SER A 239 -14.18 13.12 -14.42
C SER A 239 -14.23 12.33 -15.73
N PRO A 240 -15.44 12.05 -16.29
CA PRO A 240 -15.58 11.43 -17.60
C PRO A 240 -14.81 12.18 -18.70
N GLU A 241 -14.85 13.51 -18.70
CA GLU A 241 -14.16 14.37 -19.67
C GLU A 241 -12.64 14.24 -19.54
N GLN A 242 -12.12 14.16 -18.31
CA GLN A 242 -10.69 13.93 -18.06
C GLN A 242 -10.25 12.53 -18.52
N VAL A 243 -11.10 11.51 -18.38
CA VAL A 243 -10.82 10.18 -18.92
C VAL A 243 -10.74 10.22 -20.44
N GLU A 244 -11.73 10.86 -21.11
CA GLU A 244 -11.77 10.98 -22.57
C GLU A 244 -10.56 11.74 -23.12
N GLU A 245 -10.16 12.82 -22.47
CA GLU A 245 -9.01 13.65 -22.86
C GLU A 245 -7.67 12.97 -22.63
N ARG A 246 -7.48 12.27 -21.49
CA ARG A 246 -6.15 11.94 -20.95
C ARG A 246 -5.77 10.48 -21.04
N LEU A 247 -6.74 9.57 -21.13
CA LEU A 247 -6.45 8.12 -21.06
C LEU A 247 -5.51 7.66 -22.19
N GLU A 248 -5.80 8.03 -23.41
CA GLU A 248 -4.97 7.61 -24.53
C GLU A 248 -3.56 8.24 -24.51
N PRO A 249 -3.38 9.54 -24.30
CA PRO A 249 -2.05 10.13 -24.10
C PRO A 249 -1.26 9.45 -22.99
N PHE A 250 -1.90 9.15 -21.84
CA PHE A 250 -1.29 8.45 -20.70
C PHE A 250 -0.77 7.06 -21.10
N ILE A 251 -1.61 6.25 -21.75
CA ILE A 251 -1.22 4.92 -22.24
C ILE A 251 -0.09 5.03 -23.26
N ARG A 252 -0.19 5.94 -24.21
CA ARG A 252 0.79 6.12 -25.30
C ARG A 252 2.17 6.50 -24.74
N THR A 253 2.24 7.38 -23.76
CA THR A 253 3.50 7.79 -23.13
C THR A 253 4.20 6.59 -22.49
N ILE A 254 3.49 5.82 -21.66
CA ILE A 254 4.06 4.63 -21.03
C ILE A 254 4.42 3.57 -22.07
N ARG A 255 3.53 3.28 -23.03
CA ARG A 255 3.75 2.27 -24.05
C ARG A 255 4.96 2.55 -24.94
N LYS A 256 5.19 3.83 -25.28
CA LYS A 256 6.36 4.24 -26.07
C LYS A 256 7.67 3.91 -25.35
N ALA A 257 7.74 4.13 -24.06
CA ALA A 257 8.93 3.88 -23.26
C ALA A 257 9.09 2.41 -22.82
N LYS A 258 7.98 1.70 -22.63
CA LYS A 258 7.91 0.33 -22.10
C LYS A 258 7.17 -0.60 -23.06
N PRO A 259 7.72 -0.90 -24.25
CA PRO A 259 7.10 -1.84 -25.18
C PRO A 259 7.04 -3.24 -24.56
N GLY A 260 5.90 -3.93 -24.73
CA GLY A 260 5.71 -5.30 -24.24
C GLY A 260 5.38 -5.45 -22.74
N ILE A 261 5.56 -4.42 -21.91
CA ILE A 261 5.17 -4.48 -20.50
C ILE A 261 3.63 -4.41 -20.39
N PRO A 262 2.95 -5.37 -19.70
CA PRO A 262 1.51 -5.35 -19.58
C PRO A 262 1.00 -4.17 -18.75
N MET A 263 -0.03 -3.51 -19.26
CA MET A 263 -0.79 -2.45 -18.59
C MET A 263 -2.19 -2.96 -18.27
N ILE A 264 -2.50 -3.22 -17.02
CA ILE A 264 -3.76 -3.80 -16.56
C ILE A 264 -4.59 -2.70 -15.90
N PHE A 265 -5.59 -2.20 -16.59
CA PHE A 265 -6.56 -1.26 -16.04
C PHE A 265 -7.67 -2.03 -15.33
N ILE A 266 -8.05 -1.59 -14.13
CA ILE A 266 -9.16 -2.15 -13.37
C ILE A 266 -10.30 -1.13 -13.28
N GLN A 267 -11.55 -1.59 -13.41
CA GLN A 267 -12.73 -0.74 -13.29
C GLN A 267 -12.81 -0.17 -11.87
N THR A 268 -13.30 1.06 -11.72
CA THR A 268 -13.59 1.59 -10.39
C THR A 268 -14.70 0.81 -9.70
N ILE A 269 -14.60 0.67 -8.37
CA ILE A 269 -15.60 -0.04 -7.57
C ILE A 269 -16.90 0.74 -7.44
N ASP A 270 -18.00 0.05 -7.18
CA ASP A 270 -19.23 0.66 -6.72
C ASP A 270 -19.05 1.25 -5.32
N ARG A 271 -19.93 2.16 -4.94
CA ARG A 271 -19.92 2.84 -3.64
C ARG A 271 -21.19 2.46 -2.88
N GLU A 272 -21.09 1.95 -1.67
CA GLU A 272 -22.25 1.51 -0.89
C GLU A 272 -23.26 2.65 -0.67
N LYS A 273 -22.77 3.87 -0.44
CA LYS A 273 -23.65 5.06 -0.33
C LYS A 273 -24.48 5.38 -1.59
N SER A 274 -24.11 4.81 -2.75
CA SER A 274 -24.89 4.98 -3.99
C SER A 274 -26.26 4.29 -3.90
N SER A 275 -26.41 3.27 -3.08
CA SER A 275 -27.66 2.52 -2.91
C SER A 275 -28.81 3.37 -2.40
N PHE A 276 -28.51 4.43 -1.65
CA PHE A 276 -29.50 5.34 -1.07
C PHE A 276 -29.38 6.77 -1.59
N ASN A 277 -28.49 7.02 -2.56
CA ASN A 277 -28.26 8.33 -3.15
C ASN A 277 -28.26 8.26 -4.69
N PRO A 278 -29.44 8.51 -5.35
CA PRO A 278 -29.56 8.41 -6.80
C PRO A 278 -28.61 9.30 -7.59
N ALA A 279 -28.35 10.52 -7.11
CA ALA A 279 -27.42 11.45 -7.78
C ALA A 279 -25.98 10.92 -7.71
N HIS A 280 -25.58 10.34 -6.57
CA HIS A 280 -24.29 9.71 -6.42
C HIS A 280 -24.17 8.45 -7.29
N LEU A 281 -25.23 7.63 -7.35
CA LEU A 281 -25.30 6.45 -8.24
C LEU A 281 -25.09 6.86 -9.70
N ALA A 282 -25.83 7.84 -10.18
CA ALA A 282 -25.71 8.36 -11.55
C ALA A 282 -24.28 8.82 -11.86
N LYS A 283 -23.63 9.52 -10.92
CA LYS A 283 -22.23 9.94 -11.05
C LYS A 283 -21.26 8.76 -11.18
N ILE A 284 -21.42 7.74 -10.36
CA ILE A 284 -20.54 6.54 -10.42
C ILE A 284 -20.80 5.75 -11.69
N GLN A 285 -22.06 5.59 -12.09
CA GLN A 285 -22.42 4.92 -13.34
C GLN A 285 -21.84 5.64 -14.57
N SER A 286 -21.95 6.97 -14.65
CA SER A 286 -21.35 7.76 -15.73
C SER A 286 -19.85 7.55 -15.85
N ARG A 287 -19.11 7.55 -14.71
CA ARG A 287 -17.67 7.24 -14.70
C ARG A 287 -17.37 5.82 -15.20
N LYS A 288 -18.11 4.82 -14.72
CA LYS A 288 -17.94 3.43 -15.13
C LYS A 288 -18.21 3.22 -16.61
N GLN A 289 -19.27 3.87 -17.15
CA GLN A 289 -19.63 3.81 -18.56
C GLN A 289 -18.55 4.45 -19.44
N MET A 290 -18.02 5.63 -19.05
CA MET A 290 -16.95 6.28 -19.80
C MET A 290 -15.67 5.43 -19.76
N ALA A 291 -15.27 4.92 -18.59
CA ALA A 291 -14.12 4.03 -18.48
C ALA A 291 -14.27 2.78 -19.36
N ASP A 292 -15.45 2.15 -19.36
CA ASP A 292 -15.73 0.97 -20.17
C ASP A 292 -15.66 1.27 -21.68
N LYS A 293 -16.28 2.39 -22.11
CA LYS A 293 -16.21 2.87 -23.51
C LYS A 293 -14.75 3.04 -23.95
N MET A 294 -14.00 3.85 -23.22
CA MET A 294 -12.63 4.19 -23.58
C MET A 294 -11.70 2.98 -23.51
N MET A 295 -11.82 2.13 -22.49
CA MET A 295 -10.96 0.96 -22.36
C MET A 295 -11.22 -0.10 -23.44
N ARG A 296 -12.47 -0.26 -23.92
CA ARG A 296 -12.78 -1.12 -25.09
C ARG A 296 -12.08 -0.66 -26.37
N GLU A 297 -11.89 0.65 -26.53
CA GLU A 297 -11.12 1.21 -27.64
C GLU A 297 -9.62 1.00 -27.44
N MET A 298 -9.09 1.30 -26.24
CA MET A 298 -7.67 1.17 -25.94
C MET A 298 -7.17 -0.27 -26.03
N THR A 299 -7.95 -1.25 -25.59
CA THR A 299 -7.59 -2.68 -25.69
C THR A 299 -7.56 -3.20 -27.14
N LYS A 300 -8.28 -2.56 -28.06
CA LYS A 300 -8.20 -2.87 -29.50
C LYS A 300 -7.01 -2.17 -30.14
N LYS A 301 -6.69 -0.96 -29.71
CA LYS A 301 -5.66 -0.09 -30.31
C LYS A 301 -4.26 -0.45 -29.84
N TYR A 302 -4.09 -0.82 -28.59
CA TYR A 302 -2.79 -1.08 -27.99
C TYR A 302 -2.64 -2.54 -27.56
N LYS A 303 -1.60 -3.20 -28.06
CA LYS A 303 -1.19 -4.52 -27.58
C LYS A 303 -0.75 -4.43 -26.10
N ASP A 304 -0.95 -5.50 -25.35
CA ASP A 304 -0.59 -5.62 -23.92
C ASP A 304 -1.27 -4.59 -23.00
N VAL A 305 -2.39 -4.03 -23.43
CA VAL A 305 -3.32 -3.24 -22.60
C VAL A 305 -4.55 -4.08 -22.31
N TYR A 306 -4.90 -4.20 -21.03
CA TYR A 306 -5.96 -5.09 -20.54
C TYR A 306 -6.98 -4.33 -19.73
N TRP A 307 -8.24 -4.80 -19.78
CA TRP A 307 -9.36 -4.26 -19.04
C TRP A 307 -9.98 -5.31 -18.13
N VAL A 308 -10.00 -5.07 -16.81
CA VAL A 308 -10.58 -5.93 -15.79
C VAL A 308 -11.80 -5.24 -15.20
N THR A 309 -12.98 -5.85 -15.37
CA THR A 309 -14.28 -5.28 -14.97
C THR A 309 -14.89 -5.95 -13.74
N THR A 310 -14.28 -7.02 -13.22
CA THR A 310 -14.82 -7.81 -12.10
C THR A 310 -14.55 -7.19 -10.73
N THR A 311 -14.17 -5.90 -10.67
CA THR A 311 -13.87 -5.20 -9.43
C THR A 311 -15.10 -5.05 -8.55
N SER A 312 -15.01 -5.50 -7.30
CA SER A 312 -16.02 -5.33 -6.27
C SER A 312 -15.36 -5.19 -4.91
N ALA A 313 -15.79 -4.19 -4.14
CA ALA A 313 -15.35 -3.95 -2.77
C ALA A 313 -16.54 -3.69 -1.83
N THR A 314 -17.74 -4.04 -2.26
CA THR A 314 -18.98 -3.90 -1.49
C THR A 314 -19.45 -5.25 -1.00
N SER A 315 -20.17 -5.30 0.11
CA SER A 315 -20.86 -6.48 0.62
C SER A 315 -22.38 -6.37 0.39
N GLU A 316 -23.08 -7.47 0.56
CA GLU A 316 -24.53 -7.52 0.47
C GLU A 316 -25.17 -6.66 1.57
N GLU A 317 -24.58 -6.65 2.76
CA GLU A 317 -25.02 -5.89 3.92
C GLU A 317 -24.61 -4.40 3.87
N HIS A 318 -23.83 -3.98 2.88
CA HIS A 318 -23.24 -2.63 2.75
C HIS A 318 -22.34 -2.24 3.93
N GLU A 319 -21.57 -3.18 4.48
CA GLU A 319 -20.69 -2.99 5.63
C GLU A 319 -19.20 -3.10 5.28
N ALA A 320 -18.84 -2.89 4.00
CA ALA A 320 -17.48 -3.04 3.51
C ALA A 320 -16.73 -1.71 3.31
N THR A 321 -17.31 -0.60 3.77
CA THR A 321 -16.71 0.74 3.60
C THR A 321 -16.73 1.54 4.90
N SER A 322 -15.73 2.43 5.08
CA SER A 322 -15.61 3.29 6.26
C SER A 322 -16.52 4.54 6.22
N ASP A 323 -16.95 4.98 5.02
CA ASP A 323 -17.72 6.23 4.80
C ASP A 323 -18.76 6.10 3.67
N GLY A 324 -19.10 4.87 3.31
CA GLY A 324 -19.97 4.56 2.17
C GLY A 324 -19.26 4.63 0.81
N SER A 325 -17.96 4.98 0.78
CA SER A 325 -17.14 5.09 -0.43
C SER A 325 -15.81 4.35 -0.36
N HIS A 326 -15.04 4.58 0.70
CA HIS A 326 -13.71 4.03 0.86
C HIS A 326 -13.80 2.66 1.54
N PRO A 327 -13.30 1.60 0.89
CA PRO A 327 -13.29 0.28 1.49
C PRO A 327 -12.56 0.29 2.83
N ASP A 328 -13.09 -0.43 3.78
CA ASP A 328 -12.37 -0.80 4.99
C ASP A 328 -11.48 -2.03 4.73
N SER A 329 -10.93 -2.65 5.77
CA SER A 329 -10.09 -3.85 5.61
C SER A 329 -10.82 -5.03 4.98
N TYR A 330 -12.12 -5.17 5.23
CA TYR A 330 -12.97 -6.20 4.64
C TYR A 330 -13.28 -5.87 3.18
N GLY A 331 -13.67 -4.65 2.87
CA GLY A 331 -13.89 -4.20 1.50
C GLY A 331 -12.64 -4.33 0.62
N TYR A 332 -11.45 -4.02 1.16
CA TYR A 332 -10.19 -4.27 0.45
C TYR A 332 -9.90 -5.75 0.23
N LEU A 333 -10.31 -6.64 1.14
CA LEU A 333 -10.23 -8.08 0.94
C LEU A 333 -11.17 -8.54 -0.18
N LEU A 334 -12.39 -8.02 -0.23
CA LEU A 334 -13.35 -8.31 -1.31
C LEU A 334 -12.81 -7.83 -2.65
N TRP A 335 -12.25 -6.62 -2.70
CA TRP A 335 -11.63 -6.10 -3.93
C TRP A 335 -10.48 -6.99 -4.39
N MET A 336 -9.53 -7.28 -3.51
CA MET A 336 -8.42 -8.18 -3.83
C MET A 336 -8.92 -9.51 -4.39
N LYS A 337 -9.92 -10.13 -3.76
CA LYS A 337 -10.49 -11.41 -4.22
C LYS A 337 -11.13 -11.29 -5.60
N SER A 338 -11.83 -10.19 -5.89
CA SER A 338 -12.54 -9.97 -7.15
C SER A 338 -11.60 -9.83 -8.36
N ILE A 339 -10.43 -9.20 -8.17
CA ILE A 339 -9.46 -8.95 -9.24
C ILE A 339 -8.34 -9.99 -9.33
N LYS A 340 -8.07 -10.76 -8.26
CA LYS A 340 -6.95 -11.70 -8.20
C LYS A 340 -6.90 -12.64 -9.40
N LYS A 341 -7.98 -13.35 -9.70
CA LYS A 341 -8.00 -14.33 -10.80
C LYS A 341 -7.74 -13.70 -12.16
N PRO A 342 -8.45 -12.64 -12.59
CA PRO A 342 -8.19 -12.02 -13.90
C PRO A 342 -6.80 -11.38 -14.00
N VAL A 343 -6.31 -10.68 -12.96
CA VAL A 343 -4.97 -10.09 -12.95
C VAL A 343 -3.90 -11.17 -13.09
N MET A 344 -3.98 -12.23 -12.30
CA MET A 344 -3.02 -13.34 -12.37
C MET A 344 -3.06 -14.08 -13.71
N LYS A 345 -4.25 -14.24 -14.33
CA LYS A 345 -4.38 -14.82 -15.68
C LYS A 345 -3.68 -13.96 -16.74
N ILE A 346 -3.66 -12.64 -16.58
CA ILE A 346 -2.93 -11.75 -17.49
C ILE A 346 -1.43 -11.88 -17.24
N LEU A 347 -0.99 -11.72 -15.99
CA LEU A 347 0.41 -11.75 -15.61
C LEU A 347 1.10 -13.08 -15.97
N SER A 348 0.39 -14.22 -15.91
CA SER A 348 0.94 -15.53 -16.29
C SER A 348 1.33 -15.66 -17.76
N ARG A 349 1.02 -14.68 -18.61
CA ARG A 349 1.44 -14.63 -20.01
C ARG A 349 2.77 -13.92 -20.22
N TYR A 350 3.35 -13.36 -19.15
CA TYR A 350 4.56 -12.56 -19.15
C TYR A 350 5.57 -13.13 -18.17
N GLU A 351 6.84 -12.91 -18.47
CA GLU A 351 7.92 -13.20 -17.50
C GLU A 351 7.93 -12.10 -16.42
N ILE A 352 7.44 -12.44 -15.24
CA ILE A 352 7.51 -11.57 -14.05
C ILE A 352 8.68 -12.08 -13.21
N ARG A 353 9.73 -11.30 -13.09
CA ARG A 353 11.03 -11.66 -12.50
C ARG A 353 11.10 -11.52 -11.00
#